data_80d632a53d7e59c262892d4bc40d297a
#
_entry.id   80d632a53d7e59c262892d4bc40d297a
#
_cell.length_a   1.000
_cell.length_b   1.000
_cell.length_c   1.000
_cell.angle_alpha   90.00
_cell.angle_beta   90.00
_cell.angle_gamma   90.00
#
_symmetry.space_group_name_H-M   'P 1'
#
loop_
_entity.id
_entity.type
_entity.pdbx_description
1 polymer ?
#
loop_
_entity_poly.entity_id
_entity_poly.type
_entity_poly.pdbx_seq_one_letter_code
_entity_poly.pdbx_strand_id
1 'polypeptide(L)'
;MDRVLEYEIPSEYDGANITTVLKQHFKISTNLIKDLKKYKEGIQVNGEHKRVVDLVAKGDVLKITIRDTVSENIVPTDIPLDIVYEDEDVLVINKPSNMPTHPSMGNYENSLANGVMYYYKSKGEERVFRAVNRLDKDTSGLMSVAKNSYIHARLGEEIQKKELKRKYMCIVCGDVERDGTVDAPIRRADGSVINRIVAPDGQRAVTHYRVVKRYGEYTLLEMELETGRTHQIRVHMAYIGHPLVGDWLYGTEDHNIAKRQMLHSCYLCFTHPITGQIMEFKDEMAEDMRAFIEKLS
;
A
#
# COMPACT_ATOMS: atom_id res chain seq x y z
N MET A 1 12.81 -16.43 2.01
CA MET A 1 13.33 -16.72 0.65
C MET A 1 14.16 -15.54 0.18
N ASP A 2 15.39 -15.79 -0.29
CA ASP A 2 16.29 -14.71 -0.68
C ASP A 2 15.93 -14.17 -2.07
N ARG A 3 15.91 -12.84 -2.23
CA ARG A 3 15.78 -12.20 -3.54
C ARG A 3 17.16 -11.88 -4.09
N VAL A 4 17.49 -12.45 -5.24
CA VAL A 4 18.77 -12.22 -5.92
C VAL A 4 18.57 -11.26 -7.08
N LEU A 5 19.39 -10.22 -7.13
CA LEU A 5 19.47 -9.28 -8.25
C LEU A 5 20.86 -9.38 -8.85
N GLU A 6 20.94 -9.50 -10.18
CA GLU A 6 22.20 -9.54 -10.93
C GLU A 6 22.24 -8.39 -11.95
N TYR A 7 23.41 -7.79 -12.09
CA TYR A 7 23.61 -6.64 -12.97
C TYR A 7 25.01 -6.67 -13.58
N GLU A 8 25.08 -6.75 -14.90
CA GLU A 8 26.34 -6.58 -15.63
C GLU A 8 26.71 -5.10 -15.66
N ILE A 9 27.91 -4.77 -15.20
CA ILE A 9 28.40 -3.41 -15.07
C ILE A 9 28.65 -2.80 -16.45
N PRO A 10 27.91 -1.76 -16.85
CA PRO A 10 28.16 -1.06 -18.12
C PRO A 10 29.34 -0.08 -17.99
N SER A 11 29.75 0.47 -19.13
CA SER A 11 30.90 1.41 -19.22
C SER A 11 30.73 2.66 -18.35
N GLU A 12 29.51 3.08 -18.04
CA GLU A 12 29.25 4.27 -17.22
C GLU A 12 29.65 4.08 -15.74
N TYR A 13 29.76 2.84 -15.27
CA TYR A 13 30.22 2.49 -13.91
C TYR A 13 31.62 1.89 -13.87
N ASP A 14 32.38 1.90 -15.00
CA ASP A 14 33.75 1.43 -15.02
C ASP A 14 34.63 2.20 -14.03
N GLY A 15 35.32 1.50 -13.13
CA GLY A 15 36.09 2.09 -12.05
C GLY A 15 35.28 2.72 -10.90
N ALA A 16 33.96 2.62 -10.91
CA ALA A 16 33.14 3.08 -9.81
C ALA A 16 33.23 2.13 -8.60
N ASN A 17 32.98 2.63 -7.37
CA ASN A 17 32.81 1.76 -6.23
C ASN A 17 31.40 1.13 -6.21
N ILE A 18 31.28 -0.04 -5.59
CA ILE A 18 30.02 -0.78 -5.50
C ILE A 18 28.91 0.08 -4.86
N THR A 19 29.22 0.93 -3.85
CA THR A 19 28.23 1.83 -3.24
C THR A 19 27.57 2.74 -4.27
N THR A 20 28.31 3.24 -5.24
CA THR A 20 27.79 4.09 -6.32
C THR A 20 26.76 3.34 -7.15
N VAL A 21 27.08 2.10 -7.58
CA VAL A 21 26.16 1.26 -8.36
C VAL A 21 24.90 0.94 -7.54
N LEU A 22 25.06 0.54 -6.26
CA LEU A 22 23.95 0.23 -5.37
C LEU A 22 23.00 1.42 -5.20
N LYS A 23 23.53 2.64 -5.11
CA LYS A 23 22.73 3.85 -4.90
C LYS A 23 22.14 4.41 -6.19
N GLN A 24 22.90 4.44 -7.26
CA GLN A 24 22.50 5.10 -8.51
C GLN A 24 21.65 4.21 -9.40
N HIS A 25 22.06 2.96 -9.60
CA HIS A 25 21.33 2.01 -10.43
C HIS A 25 20.17 1.37 -9.63
N PHE A 26 20.49 0.64 -8.56
CA PHE A 26 19.47 -0.08 -7.78
C PHE A 26 18.66 0.83 -6.84
N LYS A 27 19.13 2.07 -6.57
CA LYS A 27 18.52 3.00 -5.62
C LYS A 27 18.31 2.37 -4.24
N ILE A 28 19.28 1.56 -3.80
CA ILE A 28 19.25 0.87 -2.51
C ILE A 28 19.47 1.86 -1.37
N SER A 29 18.63 1.77 -0.34
CA SER A 29 18.75 2.60 0.86
C SER A 29 20.02 2.28 1.66
N THR A 30 20.51 3.27 2.43
CA THR A 30 21.68 3.06 3.30
C THR A 30 21.46 1.94 4.32
N ASN A 31 20.22 1.76 4.80
CA ASN A 31 19.91 0.69 5.74
C ASN A 31 19.99 -0.68 5.08
N LEU A 32 19.44 -0.84 3.88
CA LEU A 32 19.55 -2.11 3.15
C LEU A 32 21.02 -2.42 2.79
N ILE A 33 21.83 -1.41 2.43
CA ILE A 33 23.28 -1.62 2.23
C ILE A 33 23.95 -2.15 3.51
N LYS A 34 23.58 -1.64 4.69
CA LYS A 34 24.10 -2.16 5.96
C LYS A 34 23.70 -3.62 6.19
N ASP A 35 22.48 -4.00 5.79
CA ASP A 35 22.00 -5.37 5.92
C ASP A 35 22.73 -6.31 4.95
N LEU A 36 22.90 -5.91 3.69
CA LEU A 36 23.66 -6.69 2.70
C LEU A 36 25.10 -7.00 3.16
N LYS A 37 25.74 -6.08 3.85
CA LYS A 37 27.12 -6.25 4.38
C LYS A 37 27.24 -7.28 5.50
N LYS A 38 26.14 -7.75 6.08
CA LYS A 38 26.17 -8.74 7.18
C LYS A 38 26.49 -10.15 6.70
N TYR A 39 26.35 -10.42 5.39
CA TYR A 39 26.51 -11.76 4.80
C TYR A 39 27.56 -11.74 3.70
N LYS A 40 28.32 -12.82 3.56
CA LYS A 40 29.30 -12.96 2.45
C LYS A 40 28.63 -12.97 1.09
N GLU A 41 27.43 -13.55 0.99
CA GLU A 41 26.65 -13.64 -0.22
C GLU A 41 25.83 -12.36 -0.52
N GLY A 42 25.78 -11.42 0.42
CA GLY A 42 24.99 -10.21 0.29
C GLY A 42 25.44 -9.29 -0.86
N ILE A 43 26.76 -9.24 -1.11
CA ILE A 43 27.36 -8.48 -2.22
C ILE A 43 28.52 -9.30 -2.80
N GLN A 44 28.36 -9.66 -4.06
CA GLN A 44 29.37 -10.41 -4.80
C GLN A 44 29.64 -9.78 -6.16
N VAL A 45 30.86 -9.85 -6.64
CA VAL A 45 31.23 -9.51 -8.03
C VAL A 45 31.92 -10.72 -8.62
N ASN A 46 31.42 -11.20 -9.76
CA ASN A 46 31.90 -12.41 -10.44
C ASN A 46 31.95 -13.65 -9.50
N GLY A 47 30.95 -13.75 -8.61
CA GLY A 47 30.85 -14.84 -7.61
C GLY A 47 31.68 -14.65 -6.36
N GLU A 48 32.55 -13.66 -6.26
CA GLU A 48 33.39 -13.39 -5.09
C GLU A 48 32.78 -12.31 -4.19
N HIS A 49 32.86 -12.52 -2.87
CA HIS A 49 32.48 -11.48 -1.90
C HIS A 49 33.32 -10.21 -2.09
N LYS A 50 32.67 -9.06 -2.17
CA LYS A 50 33.31 -7.75 -2.26
C LYS A 50 32.75 -6.78 -1.22
N ARG A 51 33.57 -5.81 -0.81
CA ARG A 51 33.16 -4.72 0.07
C ARG A 51 32.54 -3.59 -0.76
N VAL A 52 31.64 -2.85 -0.18
CA VAL A 52 30.97 -1.71 -0.86
C VAL A 52 31.90 -0.63 -1.39
N VAL A 53 33.13 -0.57 -0.89
CA VAL A 53 34.17 0.37 -1.31
C VAL A 53 35.04 -0.15 -2.45
N ASP A 54 34.96 -1.46 -2.73
CA ASP A 54 35.74 -2.07 -3.80
C ASP A 54 35.22 -1.58 -5.15
N LEU A 55 36.12 -1.48 -6.13
CA LEU A 55 35.81 -0.99 -7.48
C LEU A 55 35.25 -2.13 -8.34
N VAL A 56 34.43 -1.76 -9.30
CA VAL A 56 33.94 -2.66 -10.37
C VAL A 56 34.47 -2.21 -11.71
N ALA A 57 34.64 -3.15 -12.63
CA ALA A 57 35.03 -2.88 -14.00
C ALA A 57 33.86 -3.18 -14.95
N LYS A 58 33.90 -2.57 -16.14
CA LYS A 58 32.95 -2.90 -17.21
C LYS A 58 32.95 -4.41 -17.50
N GLY A 59 31.76 -5.00 -17.57
CA GLY A 59 31.56 -6.44 -17.80
C GLY A 59 31.58 -7.30 -16.53
N ASP A 60 31.94 -6.73 -15.37
CA ASP A 60 31.74 -7.43 -14.09
C ASP A 60 30.26 -7.69 -13.83
N VAL A 61 29.94 -8.84 -13.21
CA VAL A 61 28.59 -9.18 -12.79
C VAL A 61 28.45 -8.91 -11.27
N LEU A 62 27.76 -7.83 -10.93
CA LEU A 62 27.39 -7.50 -9.54
C LEU A 62 26.14 -8.29 -9.17
N LYS A 63 26.26 -9.11 -8.13
CA LYS A 63 25.16 -9.88 -7.54
C LYS A 63 24.84 -9.41 -6.15
N ILE A 64 23.56 -9.18 -5.88
CA ILE A 64 23.04 -8.73 -4.59
C ILE A 64 22.02 -9.76 -4.10
N THR A 65 22.21 -10.27 -2.90
CA THR A 65 21.28 -11.20 -2.24
C THR A 65 20.58 -10.51 -1.08
N ILE A 66 19.30 -10.22 -1.25
CA ILE A 66 18.45 -9.58 -0.25
C ILE A 66 17.78 -10.69 0.56
N ARG A 67 18.16 -10.79 1.84
CA ARG A 67 17.56 -11.74 2.77
C ARG A 67 16.43 -11.09 3.55
N ASP A 68 15.33 -11.80 3.68
CA ASP A 68 14.26 -11.43 4.62
C ASP A 68 14.49 -12.12 5.96
N THR A 69 14.42 -11.34 7.03
CA THR A 69 14.33 -11.89 8.37
C THR A 69 12.90 -12.34 8.62
N VAL A 70 12.70 -13.61 8.96
CA VAL A 70 11.38 -14.13 9.30
C VAL A 70 10.83 -13.36 10.50
N SER A 71 9.61 -12.86 10.40
CA SER A 71 8.89 -12.24 11.51
C SER A 71 7.93 -13.28 12.11
N GLU A 72 8.17 -13.71 13.33
CA GLU A 72 7.31 -14.63 14.07
C GLU A 72 6.06 -13.93 14.67
N ASN A 73 5.91 -12.63 14.47
CA ASN A 73 4.90 -11.81 15.16
C ASN A 73 3.49 -11.90 14.56
N ILE A 74 3.32 -12.54 13.40
CA ILE A 74 2.03 -12.68 12.73
C ILE A 74 1.71 -14.16 12.60
N VAL A 75 0.66 -14.61 13.27
CA VAL A 75 0.20 -16.00 13.22
C VAL A 75 -0.36 -16.31 11.83
N PRO A 76 0.21 -17.27 11.07
CA PRO A 76 -0.37 -17.69 9.80
C PRO A 76 -1.74 -18.33 10.01
N THR A 77 -2.78 -17.80 9.39
CA THR A 77 -4.16 -18.29 9.52
C THR A 77 -4.74 -18.55 8.13
N ASP A 78 -5.38 -19.68 7.93
CA ASP A 78 -6.02 -20.06 6.65
C ASP A 78 -7.24 -19.17 6.38
N ILE A 79 -6.99 -18.08 5.68
CA ILE A 79 -7.99 -17.10 5.27
C ILE A 79 -7.95 -17.03 3.75
N PRO A 80 -9.08 -17.23 3.04
CA PRO A 80 -9.15 -17.06 1.60
C PRO A 80 -8.70 -15.68 1.16
N LEU A 81 -7.85 -15.60 0.15
CA LEU A 81 -7.36 -14.37 -0.44
C LEU A 81 -7.82 -14.26 -1.89
N ASP A 82 -8.34 -13.10 -2.26
CA ASP A 82 -8.61 -12.74 -3.64
C ASP A 82 -7.34 -12.10 -4.23
N ILE A 83 -6.50 -12.93 -4.86
CA ILE A 83 -5.22 -12.53 -5.44
C ILE A 83 -5.46 -12.07 -6.88
N VAL A 84 -5.28 -10.77 -7.13
CA VAL A 84 -5.45 -10.14 -8.45
C VAL A 84 -4.19 -10.31 -9.31
N TYR A 85 -3.01 -10.27 -8.69
CA TYR A 85 -1.73 -10.44 -9.36
C TYR A 85 -0.66 -10.92 -8.38
N GLU A 86 0.24 -11.74 -8.87
CA GLU A 86 1.44 -12.16 -8.13
C GLU A 86 2.60 -12.42 -9.08
N ASP A 87 3.78 -11.95 -8.68
CA ASP A 87 5.06 -12.36 -9.24
C ASP A 87 6.08 -12.64 -8.13
N GLU A 88 7.38 -12.62 -8.44
CA GLU A 88 8.44 -12.83 -7.46
C GLU A 88 8.55 -11.67 -6.45
N ASP A 89 8.12 -10.48 -6.81
CA ASP A 89 8.40 -9.22 -6.12
C ASP A 89 7.17 -8.56 -5.50
N VAL A 90 6.01 -8.68 -6.14
CA VAL A 90 4.77 -7.99 -5.75
C VAL A 90 3.60 -8.96 -5.68
N LEU A 91 2.71 -8.72 -4.73
CA LEU A 91 1.42 -9.36 -4.61
C LEU A 91 0.34 -8.26 -4.56
N VAL A 92 -0.66 -8.32 -5.44
CA VAL A 92 -1.82 -7.43 -5.43
C VAL A 92 -3.06 -8.23 -5.03
N ILE A 93 -3.76 -7.73 -4.03
CA ILE A 93 -4.91 -8.42 -3.42
C ILE A 93 -6.12 -7.48 -3.44
N ASN A 94 -7.27 -8.03 -3.74
CA ASN A 94 -8.56 -7.39 -3.48
C ASN A 94 -9.00 -7.73 -2.06
N LYS A 95 -8.79 -6.81 -1.12
CA LYS A 95 -9.11 -7.03 0.30
C LYS A 95 -10.62 -6.94 0.52
N PRO A 96 -11.26 -7.93 1.15
CA PRO A 96 -12.66 -7.81 1.53
C PRO A 96 -12.84 -6.74 2.64
N SER A 97 -14.06 -6.27 2.82
CA SER A 97 -14.46 -5.50 4.01
C SER A 97 -14.44 -6.39 5.26
N ASN A 98 -14.55 -5.78 6.44
CA ASN A 98 -14.50 -6.45 7.75
C ASN A 98 -13.19 -7.24 8.03
N MET A 99 -12.12 -6.89 7.34
CA MET A 99 -10.79 -7.49 7.50
C MET A 99 -9.75 -6.38 7.72
N PRO A 100 -9.11 -6.26 8.91
CA PRO A 100 -8.01 -5.33 9.11
C PRO A 100 -6.79 -5.73 8.28
N THR A 101 -5.99 -4.74 7.88
CA THR A 101 -4.74 -5.00 7.14
C THR A 101 -3.70 -5.71 8.00
N HIS A 102 -3.56 -5.31 9.25
CA HIS A 102 -2.63 -5.89 10.24
C HIS A 102 -3.37 -6.38 11.48
N PRO A 103 -2.79 -7.35 12.22
CA PRO A 103 -3.30 -7.70 13.53
C PRO A 103 -3.49 -6.46 14.42
N SER A 104 -4.58 -6.44 15.16
CA SER A 104 -4.93 -5.36 16.07
C SER A 104 -5.71 -5.90 17.25
N MET A 105 -5.95 -5.08 18.28
CA MET A 105 -6.72 -5.47 19.45
C MET A 105 -8.09 -6.03 19.02
N GLY A 106 -8.39 -7.26 19.46
CA GLY A 106 -9.60 -7.99 19.07
C GLY A 106 -9.58 -8.64 17.68
N ASN A 107 -8.48 -8.50 16.92
CA ASN A 107 -8.32 -9.08 15.57
C ASN A 107 -6.88 -9.58 15.39
N TYR A 108 -6.46 -10.55 16.23
CA TYR A 108 -5.08 -11.04 16.23
C TYR A 108 -4.78 -12.04 15.13
N GLU A 109 -5.78 -12.81 14.69
CA GLU A 109 -5.63 -13.93 13.75
C GLU A 109 -6.51 -13.82 12.50
N ASN A 110 -7.26 -12.73 12.33
CA ASN A 110 -8.21 -12.53 11.24
C ASN A 110 -7.91 -11.28 10.40
N SER A 111 -6.64 -10.91 10.27
CA SER A 111 -6.21 -9.83 9.40
C SER A 111 -5.71 -10.33 8.03
N LEU A 112 -5.63 -9.42 7.06
CA LEU A 112 -5.01 -9.71 5.77
C LEU A 112 -3.58 -10.25 5.94
N ALA A 113 -2.82 -9.69 6.88
CA ALA A 113 -1.47 -10.13 7.18
C ALA A 113 -1.42 -11.61 7.61
N ASN A 114 -2.38 -12.08 8.42
CA ASN A 114 -2.46 -13.50 8.83
C ASN A 114 -2.71 -14.42 7.63
N GLY A 115 -3.64 -14.03 6.73
CA GLY A 115 -3.93 -14.79 5.51
C GLY A 115 -2.73 -14.84 4.55
N VAL A 116 -2.05 -13.72 4.33
CA VAL A 116 -0.87 -13.66 3.47
C VAL A 116 0.29 -14.48 4.05
N MET A 117 0.51 -14.44 5.36
CA MET A 117 1.53 -15.28 6.00
C MET A 117 1.23 -16.78 5.87
N TYR A 118 -0.04 -17.19 5.96
CA TYR A 118 -0.45 -18.56 5.69
C TYR A 118 -0.22 -18.93 4.22
N TYR A 119 -0.60 -18.05 3.31
CA TYR A 119 -0.38 -18.23 1.88
C TYR A 119 1.10 -18.45 1.54
N TYR A 120 2.00 -17.61 2.06
CA TYR A 120 3.43 -17.81 1.88
C TYR A 120 3.92 -19.15 2.46
N LYS A 121 3.48 -19.47 3.68
CA LYS A 121 3.84 -20.74 4.32
C LYS A 121 3.35 -21.96 3.53
N SER A 122 2.15 -21.93 2.97
CA SER A 122 1.59 -23.02 2.15
C SER A 122 2.38 -23.25 0.85
N LYS A 123 3.05 -22.20 0.32
CA LYS A 123 3.97 -22.28 -0.81
C LYS A 123 5.40 -22.67 -0.43
N GLY A 124 5.70 -22.87 0.85
CA GLY A 124 7.05 -23.09 1.33
C GLY A 124 7.93 -21.83 1.29
N GLU A 125 7.31 -20.65 1.24
CA GLU A 125 8.01 -19.36 1.19
C GLU A 125 8.13 -18.77 2.60
N GLU A 126 9.35 -18.49 3.04
CA GLU A 126 9.63 -17.73 4.26
C GLU A 126 9.74 -16.25 3.92
N ARG A 127 8.70 -15.48 4.19
CA ARG A 127 8.62 -14.05 3.91
C ARG A 127 8.03 -13.28 5.08
N VAL A 128 8.17 -11.96 5.04
CA VAL A 128 7.53 -11.02 5.96
C VAL A 128 6.41 -10.29 5.24
N PHE A 129 5.26 -10.13 5.90
CA PHE A 129 4.17 -9.32 5.37
C PHE A 129 4.56 -7.83 5.32
N ARG A 130 4.56 -7.24 4.12
CA ARG A 130 4.91 -5.82 3.88
C ARG A 130 3.86 -5.14 3.02
N ALA A 131 2.82 -4.67 3.65
CA ALA A 131 1.83 -3.84 2.96
C ALA A 131 2.45 -2.53 2.47
N VAL A 132 2.37 -2.25 1.18
CA VAL A 132 2.84 -0.98 0.58
C VAL A 132 1.87 0.14 0.89
N ASN A 133 0.59 -0.14 0.80
CA ASN A 133 -0.51 0.73 1.24
C ASN A 133 -1.41 -0.04 2.21
N ARG A 134 -2.25 0.67 2.93
CA ARG A 134 -3.19 0.07 3.88
C ARG A 134 -4.60 0.56 3.64
N LEU A 135 -5.55 -0.31 3.90
CA LEU A 135 -6.97 0.01 3.96
C LEU A 135 -7.48 -0.17 5.39
N ASP A 136 -8.49 0.58 5.75
CA ASP A 136 -9.19 0.41 7.02
C ASP A 136 -9.90 -0.96 7.04
N LYS A 137 -10.28 -1.43 8.24
CA LYS A 137 -10.93 -2.74 8.42
C LYS A 137 -12.11 -2.94 7.46
N ASP A 138 -12.99 -1.94 7.38
CA ASP A 138 -14.23 -2.03 6.61
C ASP A 138 -14.14 -1.39 5.20
N THR A 139 -12.96 -0.93 4.80
CA THR A 139 -12.68 -0.52 3.42
C THR A 139 -12.26 -1.73 2.62
N SER A 140 -12.92 -1.98 1.49
CA SER A 140 -12.59 -3.05 0.54
C SER A 140 -11.72 -2.57 -0.61
N GLY A 141 -11.19 -3.50 -1.43
CA GLY A 141 -10.54 -3.22 -2.70
C GLY A 141 -9.05 -3.43 -2.74
N LEU A 142 -8.43 -2.89 -3.77
CA LEU A 142 -7.06 -3.18 -4.17
C LEU A 142 -6.01 -2.70 -3.17
N MET A 143 -5.10 -3.61 -2.84
CA MET A 143 -3.90 -3.38 -2.04
C MET A 143 -2.69 -4.04 -2.66
N SER A 144 -1.51 -3.42 -2.49
CA SER A 144 -0.22 -4.02 -2.86
C SER A 144 0.59 -4.43 -1.63
N VAL A 145 1.22 -5.60 -1.75
CA VAL A 145 2.13 -6.18 -0.75
C VAL A 145 3.47 -6.43 -1.43
N ALA A 146 4.53 -5.92 -0.85
CA ALA A 146 5.90 -6.17 -1.33
C ALA A 146 6.42 -7.50 -0.75
N LYS A 147 6.99 -8.35 -1.60
CA LYS A 147 7.47 -9.68 -1.20
C LYS A 147 8.88 -9.66 -0.59
N ASN A 148 9.56 -8.51 -0.60
CA ASN A 148 10.84 -8.29 0.07
C ASN A 148 11.04 -6.81 0.48
N SER A 149 12.07 -6.55 1.29
CA SER A 149 12.34 -5.22 1.85
C SER A 149 12.76 -4.19 0.78
N TYR A 150 13.42 -4.61 -0.28
CA TYR A 150 13.83 -3.73 -1.37
C TYR A 150 12.62 -3.20 -2.14
N ILE A 151 11.72 -4.08 -2.55
CA ILE A 151 10.48 -3.72 -3.25
C ILE A 151 9.62 -2.81 -2.39
N HIS A 152 9.50 -3.12 -1.08
CA HIS A 152 8.76 -2.27 -0.15
C HIS A 152 9.31 -0.84 -0.09
N ALA A 153 10.65 -0.70 -0.03
CA ALA A 153 11.30 0.61 -0.02
C ALA A 153 11.06 1.35 -1.36
N ARG A 154 11.18 0.65 -2.50
CA ARG A 154 10.99 1.25 -3.83
C ARG A 154 9.57 1.75 -4.05
N LEU A 155 8.55 0.94 -3.74
CA LEU A 155 7.16 1.35 -3.84
C LEU A 155 6.80 2.44 -2.81
N GLY A 156 7.44 2.41 -1.63
CA GLY A 156 7.33 3.48 -0.64
C GLY A 156 7.86 4.83 -1.15
N GLU A 157 8.96 4.84 -1.93
CA GLU A 157 9.45 6.04 -2.60
C GLU A 157 8.46 6.57 -3.65
N GLU A 158 7.82 5.71 -4.43
CA GLU A 158 6.79 6.11 -5.41
C GLU A 158 5.59 6.77 -4.72
N ILE A 159 5.17 6.25 -3.54
CA ILE A 159 4.13 6.91 -2.74
C ILE A 159 4.58 8.32 -2.34
N GLN A 160 5.82 8.48 -1.85
CA GLN A 160 6.34 9.79 -1.43
C GLN A 160 6.42 10.79 -2.60
N LYS A 161 6.78 10.31 -3.80
CA LYS A 161 6.84 11.10 -5.02
C LYS A 161 5.48 11.30 -5.69
N LYS A 162 4.42 10.70 -5.17
CA LYS A 162 3.06 10.68 -5.73
C LYS A 162 2.99 10.00 -7.12
N GLU A 163 3.92 9.12 -7.41
CA GLU A 163 3.97 8.33 -8.64
C GLU A 163 3.04 7.12 -8.56
N LEU A 164 2.97 6.46 -7.39
CA LEU A 164 1.99 5.41 -7.11
C LEU A 164 0.59 6.04 -6.96
N LYS A 165 -0.32 5.68 -7.86
CA LYS A 165 -1.69 6.21 -7.92
C LYS A 165 -2.68 5.24 -7.29
N ARG A 166 -3.60 5.79 -6.51
CA ARG A 166 -4.71 5.05 -5.88
C ARG A 166 -5.97 5.86 -6.01
N LYS A 167 -7.03 5.22 -6.53
CA LYS A 167 -8.35 5.85 -6.53
C LYS A 167 -9.35 4.99 -5.78
N TYR A 168 -10.33 5.67 -5.25
CA TYR A 168 -11.40 5.04 -4.47
C TYR A 168 -12.75 5.50 -5.00
N MET A 169 -13.72 4.62 -4.91
CA MET A 169 -15.12 4.98 -5.03
C MET A 169 -15.71 5.08 -3.64
N CYS A 170 -16.47 6.13 -3.37
CA CYS A 170 -17.22 6.24 -2.13
C CYS A 170 -18.60 6.83 -2.37
N ILE A 171 -19.54 6.51 -1.49
CA ILE A 171 -20.88 7.11 -1.45
C ILE A 171 -20.95 7.95 -0.18
N VAL A 172 -21.29 9.23 -0.36
CA VAL A 172 -21.38 10.20 0.73
C VAL A 172 -22.81 10.65 0.93
N CYS A 173 -23.12 11.10 2.15
CA CYS A 173 -24.40 11.74 2.48
C CYS A 173 -24.44 13.19 1.96
N GLY A 174 -25.57 13.58 1.43
CA GLY A 174 -25.82 14.91 0.90
C GLY A 174 -25.46 15.05 -0.59
N ASP A 175 -25.85 16.19 -1.12
CA ASP A 175 -25.68 16.54 -2.52
C ASP A 175 -24.37 17.33 -2.73
N VAL A 176 -23.34 16.67 -3.22
CA VAL A 176 -22.07 17.31 -3.60
C VAL A 176 -22.20 17.85 -5.02
N GLU A 177 -22.22 19.17 -5.14
CA GLU A 177 -22.55 19.82 -6.43
C GLU A 177 -21.41 19.79 -7.46
N ARG A 178 -20.14 19.78 -7.01
CA ARG A 178 -18.95 19.94 -7.88
C ARG A 178 -17.74 19.21 -7.34
N ASP A 179 -16.79 18.96 -8.21
CA ASP A 179 -15.46 18.45 -7.88
C ASP A 179 -14.74 19.38 -6.92
N GLY A 180 -13.81 18.83 -6.14
CA GLY A 180 -13.06 19.64 -5.20
C GLY A 180 -11.83 18.96 -4.61
N THR A 181 -11.18 19.68 -3.70
CA THR A 181 -10.01 19.24 -2.97
C THR A 181 -10.15 19.63 -1.51
N VAL A 182 -9.88 18.66 -0.62
CA VAL A 182 -9.73 18.94 0.81
C VAL A 182 -8.24 18.86 1.13
N ASP A 183 -7.62 20.02 1.40
CA ASP A 183 -6.24 20.13 1.92
C ASP A 183 -6.32 20.56 3.38
N ALA A 184 -6.42 19.59 4.29
CA ALA A 184 -6.64 19.84 5.71
C ALA A 184 -5.85 18.84 6.55
N PRO A 185 -4.95 19.30 7.45
CA PRO A 185 -4.09 18.41 8.23
C PRO A 185 -4.90 17.53 9.19
N ILE A 186 -4.45 16.28 9.36
CA ILE A 186 -5.13 15.28 10.20
C ILE A 186 -4.22 14.85 11.35
N ARG A 187 -4.78 14.82 12.55
CA ARG A 187 -4.16 14.20 13.73
C ARG A 187 -5.11 13.24 14.45
N ARG A 188 -4.56 12.54 15.43
CA ARG A 188 -5.38 11.77 16.36
C ARG A 188 -6.15 12.72 17.27
N ALA A 189 -7.43 12.43 17.52
CA ALA A 189 -8.24 13.16 18.50
C ALA A 189 -7.72 12.93 19.92
N ASP A 190 -7.78 13.95 20.75
CA ASP A 190 -7.35 13.85 22.14
C ASP A 190 -8.18 12.82 22.89
N GLY A 191 -7.53 11.99 23.70
CA GLY A 191 -8.19 10.94 24.47
C GLY A 191 -8.72 9.75 23.65
N SER A 192 -8.58 9.74 22.33
CA SER A 192 -9.05 8.65 21.49
C SER A 192 -7.90 7.81 20.92
N VAL A 193 -8.10 6.50 20.89
CA VAL A 193 -7.17 5.56 20.24
C VAL A 193 -7.40 5.49 18.72
N ILE A 194 -8.66 5.63 18.28
CA ILE A 194 -9.07 5.39 16.89
C ILE A 194 -9.43 6.66 16.13
N ASN A 195 -10.07 7.65 16.78
CA ASN A 195 -10.59 8.83 16.08
C ASN A 195 -9.49 9.72 15.54
N ARG A 196 -9.74 10.28 14.38
CA ARG A 196 -8.91 11.29 13.72
C ARG A 196 -9.73 12.56 13.53
N ILE A 197 -9.08 13.70 13.57
CA ILE A 197 -9.72 15.01 13.36
C ILE A 197 -8.86 15.84 12.43
N VAL A 198 -9.51 16.77 11.73
CA VAL A 198 -8.81 17.88 11.08
C VAL A 198 -8.37 18.86 12.16
N ALA A 199 -7.08 19.18 12.20
CA ALA A 199 -6.52 20.14 13.15
C ALA A 199 -5.24 20.77 12.58
N PRO A 200 -4.94 22.05 12.85
CA PRO A 200 -3.78 22.78 12.29
C PRO A 200 -2.42 22.15 12.64
N ASP A 201 -2.31 21.49 13.79
CA ASP A 201 -1.14 20.75 14.27
C ASP A 201 -1.05 19.32 13.74
N GLY A 202 -1.93 18.92 12.84
CA GLY A 202 -1.97 17.62 12.22
C GLY A 202 -0.91 17.41 11.14
N GLN A 203 -0.81 16.18 10.65
CA GLN A 203 0.02 15.86 9.50
C GLN A 203 -0.69 16.26 8.21
N ARG A 204 0.04 16.85 7.26
CA ARG A 204 -0.49 17.21 5.94
C ARG A 204 -1.29 16.05 5.34
N ALA A 205 -2.50 16.35 4.89
CA ALA A 205 -3.40 15.42 4.24
C ALA A 205 -4.13 16.12 3.10
N VAL A 206 -4.14 15.53 1.89
CA VAL A 206 -4.78 16.08 0.69
C VAL A 206 -5.57 14.99 0.00
N THR A 207 -6.84 15.28 -0.22
CA THR A 207 -7.81 14.40 -0.90
C THR A 207 -8.49 15.19 -2.02
N HIS A 208 -8.36 14.70 -3.24
CA HIS A 208 -9.13 15.20 -4.38
C HIS A 208 -10.38 14.35 -4.57
N TYR A 209 -11.49 14.96 -4.92
CA TYR A 209 -12.71 14.23 -5.22
C TYR A 209 -13.37 14.76 -6.50
N ARG A 210 -13.96 13.84 -7.25
CA ARG A 210 -14.72 14.10 -8.47
C ARG A 210 -16.13 13.51 -8.33
N VAL A 211 -17.13 14.31 -8.68
CA VAL A 211 -18.53 13.88 -8.69
C VAL A 211 -18.76 12.94 -9.87
N VAL A 212 -19.16 11.71 -9.58
CA VAL A 212 -19.49 10.71 -10.59
C VAL A 212 -20.98 10.75 -10.91
N LYS A 213 -21.82 10.71 -9.85
CA LYS A 213 -23.28 10.78 -10.02
C LYS A 213 -23.94 11.24 -8.71
N ARG A 214 -24.99 12.05 -8.86
CA ARG A 214 -25.81 12.60 -7.77
C ARG A 214 -27.14 11.84 -7.71
N TYR A 215 -27.58 11.52 -6.48
CA TYR A 215 -28.82 10.77 -6.21
C TYR A 215 -29.73 11.52 -5.21
N GLY A 216 -29.67 12.84 -5.17
CA GLY A 216 -30.39 13.67 -4.22
C GLY A 216 -29.72 13.71 -2.85
N GLU A 217 -30.14 12.85 -1.92
CA GLU A 217 -29.57 12.79 -0.57
C GLU A 217 -28.19 12.09 -0.51
N TYR A 218 -27.72 11.51 -1.62
CA TYR A 218 -26.44 10.80 -1.71
C TYR A 218 -25.68 11.19 -2.96
N THR A 219 -24.35 11.13 -2.87
CA THR A 219 -23.48 11.38 -4.04
C THR A 219 -22.42 10.29 -4.14
N LEU A 220 -22.24 9.75 -5.36
CA LEU A 220 -21.12 8.85 -5.70
C LEU A 220 -19.93 9.69 -6.13
N LEU A 221 -18.81 9.51 -5.46
CA LEU A 221 -17.55 10.22 -5.71
C LEU A 221 -16.43 9.26 -6.09
N GLU A 222 -15.56 9.69 -7.00
CA GLU A 222 -14.22 9.14 -7.19
C GLU A 222 -13.23 9.99 -6.38
N MET A 223 -12.37 9.34 -5.60
CA MET A 223 -11.38 9.99 -4.76
C MET A 223 -9.97 9.67 -5.22
N GLU A 224 -9.07 10.66 -5.22
CA GLU A 224 -7.64 10.48 -5.44
C GLU A 224 -6.85 11.08 -4.27
N LEU A 225 -5.85 10.32 -3.78
CA LEU A 225 -5.08 10.68 -2.59
C LEU A 225 -3.66 11.09 -2.93
N GLU A 226 -3.24 12.32 -2.53
CA GLU A 226 -1.81 12.68 -2.49
C GLU A 226 -1.09 12.10 -1.27
N THR A 227 -1.81 11.86 -0.19
CA THR A 227 -1.32 11.37 1.10
C THR A 227 -2.15 10.18 1.56
N GLY A 228 -1.65 9.41 2.53
CA GLY A 228 -2.36 8.23 3.05
C GLY A 228 -2.44 8.23 4.58
N ARG A 229 -3.14 9.21 5.17
CA ARG A 229 -3.35 9.24 6.64
C ARG A 229 -4.45 8.28 7.05
N THR A 230 -4.38 7.79 8.27
CA THR A 230 -5.43 6.92 8.82
C THR A 230 -6.79 7.61 8.73
N HIS A 231 -7.78 6.91 8.17
CA HIS A 231 -9.16 7.39 7.98
C HIS A 231 -9.27 8.66 7.11
N GLN A 232 -8.27 9.00 6.28
CA GLN A 232 -8.17 10.30 5.62
C GLN A 232 -9.42 10.67 4.83
N ILE A 233 -9.91 9.82 3.93
CA ILE A 233 -11.12 10.11 3.13
C ILE A 233 -12.32 10.33 4.06
N ARG A 234 -12.49 9.47 5.04
CA ARG A 234 -13.61 9.49 6.00
C ARG A 234 -13.66 10.81 6.78
N VAL A 235 -12.50 11.20 7.34
CA VAL A 235 -12.33 12.44 8.10
C VAL A 235 -12.54 13.66 7.21
N HIS A 236 -11.96 13.70 6.02
CA HIS A 236 -12.06 14.83 5.11
C HIS A 236 -13.50 15.04 4.63
N MET A 237 -14.19 13.97 4.26
CA MET A 237 -15.56 14.09 3.78
C MET A 237 -16.51 14.49 4.92
N ALA A 238 -16.33 13.97 6.14
CA ALA A 238 -17.07 14.42 7.31
C ALA A 238 -16.78 15.90 7.64
N TYR A 239 -15.52 16.33 7.53
CA TYR A 239 -15.09 17.71 7.78
C TYR A 239 -15.79 18.73 6.85
N ILE A 240 -16.03 18.37 5.60
CA ILE A 240 -16.75 19.24 4.65
C ILE A 240 -18.28 19.03 4.64
N GLY A 241 -18.80 18.27 5.63
CA GLY A 241 -20.26 18.09 5.81
C GLY A 241 -20.89 16.95 5.01
N HIS A 242 -20.06 16.12 4.32
CA HIS A 242 -20.51 14.99 3.51
C HIS A 242 -19.92 13.66 4.01
N PRO A 243 -20.26 13.19 5.23
CA PRO A 243 -19.71 11.92 5.72
C PRO A 243 -20.07 10.75 4.80
N LEU A 244 -19.26 9.69 4.82
CA LEU A 244 -19.54 8.50 4.05
C LEU A 244 -20.77 7.78 4.58
N VAL A 245 -21.57 7.25 3.68
CA VAL A 245 -22.71 6.39 4.04
C VAL A 245 -22.21 5.17 4.81
N GLY A 246 -22.84 4.87 5.94
CA GLY A 246 -22.47 3.75 6.82
C GLY A 246 -21.20 3.95 7.63
N ASP A 247 -20.66 5.17 7.69
CA ASP A 247 -19.51 5.46 8.52
C ASP A 247 -19.95 5.74 9.97
N TRP A 248 -19.91 4.70 10.81
CA TRP A 248 -20.32 4.78 12.21
C TRP A 248 -19.43 5.69 13.07
N LEU A 249 -18.20 5.99 12.61
CA LEU A 249 -17.24 6.76 13.40
C LEU A 249 -17.29 8.26 13.12
N TYR A 250 -17.58 8.65 11.86
CA TYR A 250 -17.57 10.05 11.40
C TYR A 250 -18.89 10.53 10.82
N GLY A 251 -19.84 9.64 10.63
CA GLY A 251 -21.17 9.93 10.09
C GLY A 251 -22.27 9.58 11.07
N THR A 252 -23.45 9.33 10.54
CA THR A 252 -24.60 8.83 11.30
C THR A 252 -24.62 7.31 11.26
N GLU A 253 -24.69 6.68 12.43
CA GLU A 253 -24.82 5.25 12.56
C GLU A 253 -26.26 4.83 12.25
N ASP A 254 -26.52 4.47 11.00
CA ASP A 254 -27.77 3.80 10.62
C ASP A 254 -27.46 2.50 9.87
N HIS A 255 -27.43 1.41 10.64
CA HIS A 255 -27.18 0.07 10.11
C HIS A 255 -28.28 -0.45 9.16
N ASN A 256 -29.45 0.20 9.10
CA ASN A 256 -30.47 -0.11 8.13
C ASN A 256 -30.11 0.40 6.73
N ILE A 257 -29.29 1.45 6.67
CA ILE A 257 -28.83 2.06 5.41
C ILE A 257 -27.60 1.30 4.88
N ALA A 258 -26.55 1.13 5.72
CA ALA A 258 -25.33 0.44 5.35
C ALA A 258 -24.61 -0.17 6.57
N LYS A 259 -24.03 -1.34 6.39
CA LYS A 259 -23.33 -2.07 7.46
C LYS A 259 -21.89 -1.60 7.69
N ARG A 260 -21.34 -0.80 6.78
CA ARG A 260 -19.96 -0.31 6.79
C ARG A 260 -19.87 1.02 6.04
N GLN A 261 -18.77 1.75 6.22
CA GLN A 261 -18.49 2.90 5.34
C GLN A 261 -18.43 2.44 3.88
N MET A 262 -19.21 3.09 3.02
CA MET A 262 -19.23 2.81 1.58
C MET A 262 -17.99 3.40 0.92
N LEU A 263 -16.87 2.69 1.06
CA LEU A 263 -15.56 3.05 0.53
C LEU A 263 -14.87 1.82 -0.05
N HIS A 264 -14.37 1.96 -1.28
CA HIS A 264 -13.73 0.88 -2.02
C HIS A 264 -12.53 1.40 -2.81
N SER A 265 -11.37 0.75 -2.67
CA SER A 265 -10.14 1.02 -3.43
C SER A 265 -10.25 0.37 -4.80
N CYS A 266 -10.68 1.14 -5.82
CA CYS A 266 -11.01 0.61 -7.15
C CYS A 266 -9.87 0.70 -8.17
N TYR A 267 -8.77 1.39 -7.84
CA TYR A 267 -7.67 1.60 -8.78
C TYR A 267 -6.33 1.66 -8.06
N LEU A 268 -5.35 0.94 -8.62
CA LEU A 268 -3.98 0.93 -8.17
C LEU A 268 -3.06 0.94 -9.39
N CYS A 269 -2.09 1.89 -9.44
CA CYS A 269 -1.10 1.95 -10.49
C CYS A 269 0.26 2.32 -9.92
N PHE A 270 1.30 1.58 -10.32
CA PHE A 270 2.69 1.81 -9.91
C PHE A 270 3.66 1.31 -10.97
N THR A 271 4.91 1.73 -10.91
CA THR A 271 5.99 1.19 -11.74
C THR A 271 6.59 -0.02 -11.05
N HIS A 272 6.64 -1.16 -11.73
CA HIS A 272 7.25 -2.37 -11.16
C HIS A 272 8.74 -2.14 -10.89
N PRO A 273 9.22 -2.28 -9.63
CA PRO A 273 10.58 -1.83 -9.25
C PRO A 273 11.73 -2.55 -9.96
N ILE A 274 11.51 -3.76 -10.49
CA ILE A 274 12.53 -4.54 -11.20
C ILE A 274 12.40 -4.36 -12.70
N THR A 275 11.20 -4.54 -13.27
CA THR A 275 11.01 -4.55 -14.72
C THR A 275 10.83 -3.16 -15.31
N GLY A 276 10.51 -2.14 -14.49
CA GLY A 276 10.16 -0.79 -14.95
C GLY A 276 8.82 -0.69 -15.68
N GLN A 277 8.06 -1.77 -15.77
CA GLN A 277 6.73 -1.77 -16.41
C GLN A 277 5.71 -1.06 -15.55
N ILE A 278 4.80 -0.33 -16.20
CA ILE A 278 3.64 0.25 -15.53
C ILE A 278 2.64 -0.87 -15.26
N MET A 279 2.33 -1.08 -13.97
CA MET A 279 1.36 -2.04 -13.49
C MET A 279 0.07 -1.29 -13.14
N GLU A 280 -1.01 -1.61 -13.83
CA GLU A 280 -2.32 -0.97 -13.65
C GLU A 280 -3.37 -2.02 -13.30
N PHE A 281 -4.06 -1.81 -12.19
CA PHE A 281 -5.12 -2.69 -11.69
C PHE A 281 -6.39 -1.90 -11.47
N LYS A 282 -7.51 -2.45 -11.93
CA LYS A 282 -8.85 -1.89 -11.75
C LYS A 282 -9.74 -2.94 -11.13
N ASP A 283 -10.56 -2.50 -10.20
CA ASP A 283 -11.61 -3.31 -9.60
C ASP A 283 -12.95 -2.60 -9.72
N GLU A 284 -13.99 -3.38 -9.90
CA GLU A 284 -15.34 -2.83 -9.90
C GLU A 284 -15.72 -2.38 -8.48
N MET A 285 -16.65 -1.45 -8.40
CA MET A 285 -17.21 -1.04 -7.12
C MET A 285 -17.82 -2.26 -6.39
N ALA A 286 -17.56 -2.35 -5.08
CA ALA A 286 -18.01 -3.45 -4.26
C ALA A 286 -19.54 -3.70 -4.39
N GLU A 287 -19.95 -4.97 -4.33
CA GLU A 287 -21.34 -5.39 -4.58
C GLU A 287 -22.36 -4.69 -3.68
N ASP A 288 -22.08 -4.53 -2.39
CA ASP A 288 -22.93 -3.80 -1.45
C ASP A 288 -23.12 -2.33 -1.82
N MET A 289 -22.09 -1.69 -2.39
CA MET A 289 -22.17 -0.32 -2.88
C MET A 289 -22.98 -0.24 -4.17
N ARG A 290 -22.83 -1.20 -5.10
CA ARG A 290 -23.65 -1.28 -6.31
C ARG A 290 -25.12 -1.50 -5.97
N ALA A 291 -25.39 -2.46 -5.11
CA ALA A 291 -26.77 -2.74 -4.64
C ALA A 291 -27.42 -1.54 -3.91
N PHE A 292 -26.63 -0.73 -3.22
CA PHE A 292 -27.11 0.50 -2.60
C PHE A 292 -27.52 1.52 -3.66
N ILE A 293 -26.70 1.76 -4.67
CA ILE A 293 -26.99 2.72 -5.76
C ILE A 293 -28.19 2.29 -6.59
N GLU A 294 -28.34 1.00 -6.87
CA GLU A 294 -29.49 0.45 -7.61
C GLU A 294 -30.82 0.76 -6.92
N LYS A 295 -30.86 0.81 -5.60
CA LYS A 295 -32.05 1.20 -4.84
C LYS A 295 -32.37 2.70 -4.90
N LEU A 296 -31.40 3.54 -5.27
CA LEU A 296 -31.57 4.98 -5.41
C LEU A 296 -31.96 5.41 -6.84
N SER A 297 -31.85 4.52 -7.80
CA SER A 297 -32.13 4.75 -9.22
C SER A 297 -33.54 4.35 -9.56
#